data_08dde3b3c84c757124a19cf1d7c691c1
#
_entry.id   08dde3b3c84c757124a19cf1d7c691c1
#
_cell.length_a   1.000
_cell.length_b   1.000
_cell.length_c   1.000
_cell.angle_alpha   90.00
_cell.angle_beta   90.00
_cell.angle_gamma   90.00
#
_symmetry.space_group_name_H-M   'P 1'
#
loop_
_entity.id
_entity.type
_entity.pdbx_description
1 polymer ?
#
loop_
_entity_poly.entity_id
_entity_poly.type
_entity_poly.pdbx_seq_one_letter_code
_entity_poly.pdbx_strand_id
1 'polypeptide(L)'
;IEKNVAAARTYSRFAVEQGYIPIAPHLLFPQFLNDTDPKERELGLFFGNAIMSKCSEVWVFGSHISSGMEAEIKRAKWKGYHLRYFTEECQEV
;
A
#
# COMPACT_ATOMS: atom_id res chain seq x y z
N ILE A 1 0.75 11.77 -9.57
CA ILE A 1 1.48 10.50 -9.67
C ILE A 1 2.84 10.60 -8.99
N GLU A 2 3.63 11.61 -9.35
CA GLU A 2 4.94 11.80 -8.70
C GLU A 2 4.80 12.07 -7.20
N LYS A 3 3.77 12.79 -6.82
CA LYS A 3 3.50 13.10 -5.41
C LYS A 3 3.21 11.82 -4.63
N ASN A 4 2.45 10.90 -5.22
CA ASN A 4 2.15 9.62 -4.58
C ASN A 4 3.40 8.73 -4.48
N VAL A 5 4.25 8.78 -5.49
CA VAL A 5 5.52 8.04 -5.48
C VAL A 5 6.44 8.58 -4.39
N ALA A 6 6.57 9.90 -4.28
CA ALA A 6 7.39 10.52 -3.25
C ALA A 6 6.89 10.16 -1.84
N ALA A 7 5.58 10.19 -1.63
CA ALA A 7 4.98 9.81 -0.35
C ALA A 7 5.24 8.34 -0.04
N ALA A 8 5.07 7.46 -1.02
CA ALA A 8 5.30 6.03 -0.83
C ALA A 8 6.77 5.74 -0.47
N ARG A 9 7.71 6.47 -1.06
CA ARG A 9 9.13 6.35 -0.71
C ARG A 9 9.38 6.77 0.74
N THR A 10 8.78 7.87 1.17
CA THR A 10 8.91 8.36 2.53
C THR A 10 8.37 7.35 3.54
N TYR A 11 7.19 6.80 3.26
CA TYR A 11 6.56 5.80 4.14
C TYR A 11 7.36 4.51 4.19
N SER A 12 7.93 4.11 3.05
CA SER A 12 8.77 2.92 2.99
C SER A 12 10.04 3.11 3.82
N ARG A 13 10.67 4.28 3.72
CA ARG A 13 11.85 4.59 4.53
C ARG A 13 11.53 4.55 6.03
N PHE A 14 10.37 5.11 6.40
CA PHE A 14 9.91 5.05 7.78
C PHE A 14 9.78 3.59 8.25
N ALA A 15 9.20 2.73 7.43
CA ALA A 15 9.04 1.32 7.79
C ALA A 15 10.39 0.64 8.05
N VAL A 16 11.39 0.94 7.20
CA VAL A 16 12.76 0.43 7.38
C VAL A 16 13.32 0.90 8.72
N GLU A 17 13.10 2.15 9.06
CA GLU A 17 13.60 2.70 10.31
C GLU A 17 12.92 2.06 11.54
N GLN A 18 11.73 1.52 11.35
CA GLN A 18 11.01 0.79 12.40
C GLN A 18 11.38 -0.69 12.43
N GLY A 19 12.30 -1.13 11.58
CA GLY A 19 12.77 -2.51 11.57
C GLY A 19 11.94 -3.46 10.70
N TYR A 20 11.18 -2.93 9.75
CA TYR A 20 10.35 -3.74 8.86
C TYR A 20 10.86 -3.70 7.44
N ILE A 21 10.51 -4.72 6.67
CA ILE A 21 10.76 -4.74 5.22
C ILE A 21 9.51 -4.22 4.54
N PRO A 22 9.57 -3.02 3.91
CA PRO A 22 8.39 -2.44 3.28
C PRO A 22 8.13 -3.01 1.91
N ILE A 23 6.86 -3.19 1.57
CA ILE A 23 6.43 -3.44 0.20
C ILE A 23 5.37 -2.41 -0.12
N ALA A 24 5.67 -1.55 -1.09
CA ALA A 24 4.75 -0.54 -1.58
C ALA A 24 4.41 -0.86 -3.03
N PRO A 25 3.22 -1.42 -3.30
CA PRO A 25 2.84 -1.76 -4.68
C PRO A 25 2.94 -0.60 -5.65
N HIS A 26 2.70 0.63 -5.19
CA HIS A 26 2.81 1.84 -6.02
C HIS A 26 4.23 2.09 -6.53
N LEU A 27 5.24 1.57 -5.83
CA LEU A 27 6.63 1.72 -6.24
C LEU A 27 7.12 0.56 -7.10
N LEU A 28 6.33 -0.50 -7.20
CA LEU A 28 6.75 -1.73 -7.88
C LEU A 28 6.00 -1.95 -9.19
N PHE A 29 4.70 -2.18 -9.13
CA PHE A 29 3.95 -2.62 -10.30
C PHE A 29 3.85 -1.59 -11.42
N PRO A 30 3.71 -0.28 -11.16
CA PRO A 30 3.69 0.70 -12.25
C PRO A 30 4.99 0.79 -13.05
N GLN A 31 6.05 0.17 -12.57
CA GLN A 31 7.31 0.11 -13.33
C GLN A 31 7.19 -0.75 -14.58
N PHE A 32 6.25 -1.68 -14.59
CA PHE A 32 6.09 -2.61 -15.73
C PHE A 32 4.65 -2.96 -16.06
N LEU A 33 3.67 -2.41 -15.34
CA LEU A 33 2.26 -2.54 -15.68
C LEU A 33 1.70 -1.17 -16.04
N ASN A 34 0.83 -1.15 -17.04
CA ASN A 34 0.19 0.08 -17.51
C ASN A 34 -1.15 0.29 -16.79
N ASP A 35 -1.19 1.21 -15.84
CA ASP A 35 -2.40 1.50 -15.06
C ASP A 35 -3.56 2.04 -15.88
N THR A 36 -3.29 2.54 -17.11
CA THR A 36 -4.36 3.04 -17.98
C THR A 36 -5.05 1.92 -18.74
N ASP A 37 -4.46 0.73 -18.77
CA ASP A 37 -5.08 -0.45 -19.37
C ASP A 37 -5.88 -1.19 -18.28
N PRO A 38 -7.21 -1.29 -18.43
CA PRO A 38 -8.04 -1.93 -17.39
C PRO A 38 -7.60 -3.34 -17.01
N LYS A 39 -7.12 -4.11 -17.98
CA LYS A 39 -6.67 -5.48 -17.72
C LYS A 39 -5.41 -5.50 -16.87
N GLU A 40 -4.44 -4.63 -17.19
CA GLU A 40 -3.19 -4.54 -16.43
C GLU A 40 -3.42 -3.92 -15.05
N ARG A 41 -4.33 -2.98 -14.96
CA ARG A 41 -4.70 -2.41 -13.66
C ARG A 41 -5.29 -3.49 -12.74
N GLU A 42 -6.19 -4.31 -13.29
CA GLU A 42 -6.78 -5.41 -12.54
C GLU A 42 -5.72 -6.42 -12.11
N LEU A 43 -4.77 -6.72 -12.99
CA LEU A 43 -3.66 -7.60 -12.68
C LEU A 43 -2.81 -7.04 -11.54
N GLY A 44 -2.53 -5.74 -11.56
CA GLY A 44 -1.80 -5.08 -10.48
C GLY A 44 -2.50 -5.17 -9.15
N LEU A 45 -3.83 -5.01 -9.14
CA LEU A 45 -4.62 -5.16 -7.92
C LEU A 45 -4.56 -6.60 -7.40
N PHE A 46 -4.61 -7.58 -8.29
CA PHE A 46 -4.48 -8.98 -7.92
C PHE A 46 -3.11 -9.26 -7.31
N PHE A 47 -2.05 -8.73 -7.91
CA PHE A 47 -0.69 -8.89 -7.38
C PHE A 47 -0.56 -8.25 -6.00
N GLY A 48 -1.12 -7.05 -5.83
CA GLY A 48 -1.09 -6.35 -4.56
C GLY A 48 -1.77 -7.16 -3.46
N ASN A 49 -2.92 -7.74 -3.77
CA ASN A 49 -3.66 -8.57 -2.83
C ASN A 49 -2.87 -9.84 -2.48
N ALA A 50 -2.22 -10.45 -3.46
CA ALA A 50 -1.41 -11.65 -3.24
C ALA A 50 -0.22 -11.35 -2.32
N ILE A 51 0.45 -10.21 -2.55
CA ILE A 51 1.58 -9.80 -1.71
C ILE A 51 1.11 -9.47 -0.30
N MET A 52 -0.04 -8.80 -0.17
CA MET A 52 -0.60 -8.46 1.13
C MET A 52 -0.76 -9.71 2.00
N SER A 53 -1.13 -10.84 1.40
CA SER A 53 -1.31 -12.09 2.14
C SER A 53 0.00 -12.66 2.69
N LYS A 54 1.13 -12.18 2.19
CA LYS A 54 2.46 -12.62 2.64
C LYS A 54 3.12 -11.65 3.61
N CYS A 55 2.47 -10.52 3.88
CA CYS A 55 3.00 -9.53 4.82
C CYS A 55 2.50 -9.81 6.23
N SER A 56 3.33 -9.47 7.22
CA SER A 56 2.93 -9.63 8.61
C SER A 56 1.99 -8.54 9.07
N GLU A 57 2.09 -7.35 8.45
CA GLU A 57 1.25 -6.19 8.79
C GLU A 57 0.91 -5.40 7.55
N VAL A 58 -0.22 -4.71 7.60
CA VAL A 58 -0.65 -3.78 6.56
C VAL A 58 -0.72 -2.39 7.18
N TRP A 59 0.08 -1.47 6.66
CA TRP A 59 0.17 -0.10 7.17
C TRP A 59 -0.55 0.85 6.25
N VAL A 60 -1.43 1.67 6.80
CA VAL A 60 -2.23 2.66 6.06
C VAL A 60 -1.77 4.05 6.47
N PHE A 61 -1.38 4.86 5.51
CA PHE A 61 -0.87 6.20 5.76
C PHE A 61 -1.80 7.27 5.21
N GLY A 62 -1.94 8.36 5.97
CA GLY A 62 -2.68 9.53 5.56
C GLY A 62 -4.08 9.59 6.09
N SER A 63 -4.64 10.80 6.08
CA SER A 63 -6.01 11.06 6.55
C SER A 63 -7.05 10.87 5.45
N HIS A 64 -6.62 10.92 4.18
CA HIS A 64 -7.50 10.76 3.04
C HIS A 64 -7.48 9.33 2.54
N ILE A 65 -8.62 8.65 2.66
CA ILE A 65 -8.76 7.26 2.21
C ILE A 65 -9.43 7.27 0.84
N SER A 66 -8.68 6.88 -0.19
CA SER A 66 -9.24 6.75 -1.53
C SER A 66 -10.10 5.49 -1.64
N SER A 67 -10.88 5.40 -2.73
CA SER A 67 -11.73 4.22 -2.95
C SER A 67 -10.90 2.94 -3.05
N GLY A 68 -9.70 3.02 -3.67
CA GLY A 68 -8.80 1.89 -3.76
C GLY A 68 -8.27 1.48 -2.39
N MET A 69 -7.88 2.44 -1.58
CA MET A 69 -7.42 2.18 -0.21
C MET A 69 -8.53 1.58 0.63
N GLU A 70 -9.76 2.07 0.49
CA GLU A 70 -10.90 1.53 1.22
C GLU A 70 -11.14 0.06 0.90
N ALA A 71 -11.02 -0.31 -0.38
CA ALA A 71 -11.18 -1.70 -0.80
C ALA A 71 -10.09 -2.58 -0.19
N GLU A 72 -8.85 -2.10 -0.17
CA GLU A 72 -7.73 -2.83 0.41
C GLU A 72 -7.89 -3.00 1.92
N ILE A 73 -8.35 -1.97 2.61
CA ILE A 73 -8.61 -2.02 4.05
C ILE A 73 -9.71 -3.03 4.37
N LYS A 74 -10.80 -3.00 3.59
CA LYS A 74 -11.88 -3.97 3.76
C LYS A 74 -11.41 -5.40 3.60
N ARG A 75 -10.59 -5.64 2.56
CA ARG A 75 -10.02 -6.96 2.32
C ARG A 75 -9.13 -7.39 3.46
N ALA A 76 -8.28 -6.49 3.96
CA ALA A 76 -7.38 -6.79 5.06
C ALA A 76 -8.17 -7.15 6.34
N LYS A 77 -9.24 -6.42 6.62
CA LYS A 77 -10.12 -6.71 7.76
C LYS A 77 -10.80 -8.05 7.61
N TRP A 78 -11.29 -8.33 6.41
CA TRP A 78 -11.99 -9.57 6.15
C TRP A 78 -11.05 -10.79 6.29
N LYS A 79 -9.80 -10.63 5.86
CA LYS A 79 -8.78 -11.67 5.96
C LYS A 79 -8.16 -11.76 7.36
N GLY A 80 -8.43 -10.79 8.23
CA GLY A 80 -7.87 -10.78 9.58
C GLY A 80 -6.41 -10.36 9.62
N TYR A 81 -5.94 -9.59 8.64
CA TYR A 81 -4.58 -9.07 8.64
C TYR A 81 -4.43 -7.99 9.69
N HIS A 82 -3.22 -7.86 10.24
CA HIS A 82 -2.93 -6.85 11.24
C HIS A 82 -2.79 -5.48 10.57
N LEU A 83 -3.73 -4.57 10.83
CA LEU A 83 -3.75 -3.23 10.28
C LEU A 83 -3.19 -2.22 11.28
N ARG A 84 -2.36 -1.31 10.79
CA ARG A 84 -1.89 -0.16 11.56
C ARG A 84 -2.09 1.10 10.75
N TYR A 85 -2.47 2.18 11.42
CA TYR A 85 -2.80 3.44 10.77
C TYR A 85 -1.82 4.51 11.21
N PHE A 86 -1.36 5.33 10.26
CA PHE A 86 -0.39 6.39 10.49
C PHE A 86 -0.84 7.68 9.81
N THR A 87 -0.45 8.81 10.37
CA THR A 87 -0.65 10.09 9.70
C THR A 87 0.35 10.24 8.55
N GLU A 88 0.17 11.30 7.76
CA GLU A 88 1.12 11.63 6.68
C GLU A 88 2.51 11.96 7.22
N GLU A 89 2.61 12.31 8.51
CA GLU A 89 3.87 12.57 9.20
C GLU A 89 4.42 11.32 9.88
N CYS A 90 3.89 10.14 9.55
CA CYS A 90 4.33 8.85 10.07
C CYS A 90 4.14 8.71 11.58
N GLN A 91 3.09 9.29 12.10
CA GLN A 91 2.71 9.12 13.51
C GLN A 91 1.55 8.14 13.60
N GLU A 92 1.71 7.11 14.40
CA GLU A 92 0.67 6.09 14.55
C GLU A 92 -0.54 6.64 15.27
N VAL A 93 -1.72 6.30 14.77
CA VAL A 93 -2.99 6.78 15.28
C VAL A 93 -3.66 5.75 16.18
#